data_111f55860ed66bae945f3e01d428a32f
#
_entry.id   111f55860ed66bae945f3e01d428a32f
#
_cell.length_a   1.000
_cell.length_b   1.000
_cell.length_c   1.000
_cell.angle_alpha   90.00
_cell.angle_beta   90.00
_cell.angle_gamma   90.00
#
_symmetry.space_group_name_H-M   'P 1'
#
loop_
_entity.id
_entity.type
_entity.pdbx_description
1 polymer ?
#
loop_
_entity_poly.entity_id
_entity_poly.type
_entity_poly.pdbx_seq_one_letter_code
_entity_poly.pdbx_strand_id
1 'polypeptide(L)'
;ATQIGTRLTGVMYVLDEPSIGLHPRDNGRLLETLRELTTLGNSLLVVEHDEATLRQADWIVDMGIGAGKEGGDVVVNGSFKDLLESKDSITAAYLSGRSSIPIPKDRIDPDESRCLTILGARRNNLRDLDVKIPLGCMIAVTGVSGSGKSSLITETLAPALLRELHGADTIPGSHDRIDGTEPNGQVIVIDLFLIHL
;
A
#
# COMPACT_ATOMS: atom_id res chain seq x y z
N ALA A 1 11.83 3.80 -11.41
CA ALA A 1 13.11 3.76 -10.66
C ALA A 1 14.34 4.23 -11.46
N THR A 2 14.26 4.27 -12.80
CA THR A 2 15.44 4.52 -13.66
C THR A 2 15.69 6.00 -14.01
N GLN A 3 14.76 6.91 -13.71
CA GLN A 3 14.89 8.34 -14.04
C GLN A 3 15.51 9.21 -12.93
N ILE A 4 15.60 8.70 -11.71
CA ILE A 4 16.12 9.45 -10.53
C ILE A 4 17.67 9.43 -10.48
N GLY A 5 18.33 8.64 -11.34
CA GLY A 5 19.79 8.43 -11.32
C GLY A 5 20.66 9.45 -12.08
N THR A 6 20.07 10.46 -12.72
CA THR A 6 20.86 11.51 -13.38
C THR A 6 21.21 12.59 -12.36
N ARG A 7 22.51 12.83 -12.13
CA ARG A 7 23.02 13.91 -11.24
C ARG A 7 22.77 15.31 -11.85
N LEU A 8 21.50 15.61 -12.13
CA LEU A 8 21.08 16.95 -12.53
C LEU A 8 21.04 17.86 -11.31
N THR A 9 21.43 19.11 -11.46
CA THR A 9 21.38 20.15 -10.43
C THR A 9 20.50 21.29 -10.90
N GLY A 10 19.80 21.97 -9.95
CA GLY A 10 18.91 23.08 -10.27
C GLY A 10 17.60 22.65 -10.93
N VAL A 11 17.19 21.42 -10.76
CA VAL A 11 15.96 20.84 -11.32
C VAL A 11 14.87 20.83 -10.26
N MET A 12 13.63 21.08 -10.67
CA MET A 12 12.44 20.83 -9.84
C MET A 12 11.84 19.49 -10.23
N TYR A 13 11.75 18.59 -9.26
CA TYR A 13 11.05 17.30 -9.38
C TYR A 13 9.66 17.42 -8.79
N VAL A 14 8.65 16.94 -9.50
CA VAL A 14 7.27 16.81 -9.03
C VAL A 14 6.95 15.33 -8.99
N LEU A 15 6.63 14.81 -7.81
CA LEU A 15 6.36 13.40 -7.56
C LEU A 15 4.96 13.28 -6.94
N ASP A 16 4.17 12.37 -7.47
CA ASP A 16 2.82 12.06 -6.98
C ASP A 16 2.81 10.67 -6.37
N GLU A 17 2.53 10.60 -5.06
CA GLU A 17 2.48 9.38 -4.25
C GLU A 17 3.63 8.38 -4.51
N PRO A 18 4.91 8.81 -4.46
CA PRO A 18 6.03 7.93 -4.79
C PRO A 18 6.21 6.77 -3.81
N SER A 19 5.61 6.82 -2.62
CA SER A 19 5.65 5.76 -1.60
C SER A 19 4.59 4.66 -1.81
N ILE A 20 3.65 4.84 -2.74
CA ILE A 20 2.52 3.92 -2.91
C ILE A 20 2.98 2.48 -3.13
N GLY A 21 2.42 1.55 -2.37
CA GLY A 21 2.74 0.12 -2.45
C GLY A 21 4.11 -0.29 -1.93
N LEU A 22 4.90 0.65 -1.39
CA LEU A 22 6.19 0.33 -0.77
C LEU A 22 6.01 -0.24 0.64
N HIS A 23 6.87 -1.19 0.98
CA HIS A 23 7.03 -1.61 2.37
C HIS A 23 7.73 -0.50 3.17
N PRO A 24 7.44 -0.30 4.49
CA PRO A 24 8.09 0.74 5.31
C PRO A 24 9.62 0.77 5.22
N ARG A 25 10.27 -0.37 5.10
CA ARG A 25 11.72 -0.47 4.88
C ARG A 25 12.18 0.17 3.57
N ASP A 26 11.39 -0.03 2.50
CA ASP A 26 11.73 0.47 1.17
C ASP A 26 11.40 1.97 1.05
N ASN A 27 10.38 2.43 1.80
CA ASN A 27 10.05 3.84 1.94
C ASN A 27 11.22 4.63 2.57
N GLY A 28 11.91 4.08 3.57
CA GLY A 28 13.11 4.69 4.14
C GLY A 28 14.19 4.96 3.08
N ARG A 29 14.44 4.01 2.19
CA ARG A 29 15.41 4.18 1.08
C ARG A 29 14.96 5.22 0.05
N LEU A 30 13.66 5.29 -0.24
CA LEU A 30 13.12 6.34 -1.09
C LEU A 30 13.40 7.71 -0.48
N LEU A 31 13.09 7.90 0.80
CA LEU A 31 13.30 9.16 1.51
C LEU A 31 14.78 9.57 1.53
N GLU A 32 15.70 8.63 1.74
CA GLU A 32 17.16 8.88 1.63
C GLU A 32 17.51 9.40 0.24
N THR A 33 17.02 8.75 -0.83
CA THR A 33 17.26 9.18 -2.22
C THR A 33 16.70 10.57 -2.49
N LEU A 34 15.49 10.88 -1.99
CA LEU A 34 14.87 12.20 -2.12
C LEU A 34 15.70 13.28 -1.40
N ARG A 35 16.21 12.97 -0.21
CA ARG A 35 17.13 13.86 0.53
C ARG A 35 18.44 14.10 -0.22
N GLU A 36 19.03 13.08 -0.81
CA GLU A 36 20.23 13.24 -1.64
C GLU A 36 19.98 14.21 -2.81
N LEU A 37 18.82 14.11 -3.48
CA LEU A 37 18.47 15.04 -4.57
C LEU A 37 18.40 16.49 -4.10
N THR A 38 17.85 16.77 -2.91
CA THR A 38 17.81 18.14 -2.37
C THR A 38 19.21 18.65 -2.02
N THR A 39 20.10 17.79 -1.48
CA THR A 39 21.49 18.18 -1.17
C THR A 39 22.30 18.53 -2.42
N LEU A 40 21.91 18.03 -3.59
CA LEU A 40 22.49 18.41 -4.89
C LEU A 40 21.99 19.76 -5.43
N GLY A 41 21.16 20.49 -4.67
CA GLY A 41 20.62 21.79 -5.07
C GLY A 41 19.36 21.71 -5.92
N ASN A 42 18.65 20.60 -5.88
CA ASN A 42 17.35 20.43 -6.53
C ASN A 42 16.21 20.81 -5.60
N SER A 43 15.05 21.12 -6.18
CA SER A 43 13.78 21.29 -5.47
C SER A 43 12.90 20.07 -5.69
N LEU A 44 12.23 19.61 -4.62
CA LEU A 44 11.27 18.52 -4.71
C LEU A 44 9.90 19.00 -4.24
N LEU A 45 8.90 18.76 -5.07
CA LEU A 45 7.49 18.89 -4.72
C LEU A 45 6.91 17.47 -4.70
N VAL A 46 6.47 17.02 -3.54
CA VAL A 46 5.99 15.64 -3.35
C VAL A 46 4.56 15.70 -2.84
N VAL A 47 3.64 15.08 -3.56
CA VAL A 47 2.27 14.84 -3.07
C VAL A 47 2.32 13.55 -2.27
N GLU A 48 2.06 13.63 -0.99
CA GLU A 48 2.16 12.49 -0.07
C GLU A 48 1.23 12.62 1.14
N HIS A 49 0.88 11.48 1.71
CA HIS A 49 0.10 11.38 2.95
C HIS A 49 0.77 10.46 3.98
N ASP A 50 1.94 9.91 3.65
CA ASP A 50 2.74 9.08 4.56
C ASP A 50 3.41 9.91 5.65
N GLU A 51 3.23 9.51 6.92
CA GLU A 51 3.79 10.21 8.07
C GLU A 51 5.31 10.36 8.03
N ALA A 52 6.04 9.32 7.57
CA ALA A 52 7.51 9.36 7.54
C ALA A 52 8.01 10.42 6.53
N THR A 53 7.32 10.58 5.40
CA THR A 53 7.59 11.61 4.41
C THR A 53 7.28 13.00 4.95
N LEU A 54 6.11 13.19 5.56
CA LEU A 54 5.71 14.49 6.13
C LEU A 54 6.67 14.96 7.23
N ARG A 55 7.16 14.05 8.08
CA ARG A 55 8.14 14.35 9.13
C ARG A 55 9.51 14.79 8.58
N GLN A 56 9.86 14.39 7.38
CA GLN A 56 11.12 14.75 6.73
C GLN A 56 11.02 15.94 5.79
N ALA A 57 9.81 16.41 5.49
CA ALA A 57 9.61 17.58 4.65
C ALA A 57 10.11 18.85 5.35
N ASP A 58 10.78 19.72 4.59
CA ASP A 58 11.23 21.03 5.07
C ASP A 58 10.08 22.03 5.12
N TRP A 59 9.08 21.84 4.22
CA TRP A 59 7.89 22.67 4.11
C TRP A 59 6.68 21.83 3.75
N ILE A 60 5.51 22.15 4.32
CA ILE A 60 4.26 21.40 4.11
C ILE A 60 3.17 22.37 3.68
N VAL A 61 2.43 21.98 2.67
CA VAL A 61 1.17 22.59 2.26
C VAL A 61 0.08 21.53 2.51
N ASP A 62 -0.75 21.74 3.52
CA ASP A 62 -1.86 20.85 3.85
C ASP A 62 -3.15 21.41 3.27
N MET A 63 -3.83 20.57 2.49
CA MET A 63 -5.04 20.92 1.78
C MET A 63 -6.27 20.36 2.51
N GLY A 64 -7.34 21.13 2.56
CA GLY A 64 -8.57 20.72 3.23
C GLY A 64 -9.66 21.79 3.10
N ILE A 65 -10.65 21.85 3.98
CA ILE A 65 -10.93 20.99 5.16
C ILE A 65 -11.57 19.67 4.72
N GLY A 66 -12.40 19.67 3.68
CA GLY A 66 -13.08 18.52 3.13
C GLY A 66 -12.48 18.03 1.82
N ALA A 67 -13.26 17.27 1.06
CA ALA A 67 -12.89 16.74 -0.24
C ALA A 67 -13.88 17.18 -1.32
N GLY A 68 -13.49 17.13 -2.59
CA GLY A 68 -14.33 17.53 -3.70
C GLY A 68 -14.74 19.01 -3.61
N LYS A 69 -16.05 19.30 -3.61
CA LYS A 69 -16.57 20.67 -3.58
C LYS A 69 -16.31 21.43 -2.27
N GLU A 70 -16.05 20.70 -1.19
CA GLU A 70 -15.78 21.25 0.14
C GLU A 70 -14.28 21.28 0.47
N GLY A 71 -13.43 20.93 -0.50
CA GLY A 71 -11.98 21.00 -0.42
C GLY A 71 -11.45 22.14 -1.28
N GLY A 72 -10.12 22.15 -1.42
CA GLY A 72 -9.41 23.10 -2.28
C GLY A 72 -8.82 24.30 -1.53
N ASP A 73 -9.03 24.40 -0.22
CA ASP A 73 -8.40 25.42 0.64
C ASP A 73 -7.05 24.96 1.17
N VAL A 74 -6.14 25.90 1.41
CA VAL A 74 -4.88 25.65 2.10
C VAL A 74 -5.12 25.86 3.59
N VAL A 75 -5.07 24.77 4.36
CA VAL A 75 -5.26 24.78 5.81
C VAL A 75 -3.98 25.12 6.56
N VAL A 76 -2.86 24.58 6.07
CA VAL A 76 -1.52 24.88 6.59
C VAL A 76 -0.56 25.14 5.44
N ASN A 77 0.31 26.13 5.61
CA ASN A 77 1.40 26.45 4.70
C ASN A 77 2.61 26.84 5.55
N GLY A 78 3.44 25.85 5.91
CA GLY A 78 4.51 26.07 6.87
C GLY A 78 5.34 24.83 7.19
N SER A 79 6.00 24.85 8.34
CA SER A 79 6.81 23.74 8.83
C SER A 79 5.95 22.58 9.36
N PHE A 80 6.60 21.44 9.63
CA PHE A 80 5.94 20.30 10.29
C PHE A 80 5.39 20.69 11.69
N LYS A 81 6.04 21.62 12.38
CA LYS A 81 5.56 22.16 13.67
C LYS A 81 4.26 22.92 13.48
N ASP A 82 4.21 23.81 12.48
CA ASP A 82 3.01 24.59 12.18
C ASP A 82 1.83 23.67 11.82
N LEU A 83 2.10 22.57 11.09
CA LEU A 83 1.11 21.54 10.82
C LEU A 83 0.55 20.95 12.13
N LEU A 84 1.40 20.49 13.05
CA LEU A 84 0.97 19.85 14.29
C LEU A 84 0.16 20.78 15.20
N GLU A 85 0.44 22.08 15.20
CA GLU A 85 -0.25 23.11 15.99
C GLU A 85 -1.61 23.52 15.39
N SER A 86 -1.86 23.20 14.13
CA SER A 86 -3.12 23.52 13.45
C SER A 86 -4.30 22.76 14.09
N LYS A 87 -5.37 23.50 14.38
CA LYS A 87 -6.61 22.94 14.93
C LYS A 87 -7.56 22.47 13.83
N ASP A 88 -7.47 23.05 12.65
CA ASP A 88 -8.37 22.84 11.53
C ASP A 88 -7.88 21.72 10.60
N SER A 89 -6.61 21.35 10.69
CA SER A 89 -6.02 20.27 9.90
C SER A 89 -6.43 18.89 10.44
N ILE A 90 -7.06 18.10 9.58
CA ILE A 90 -7.37 16.69 9.84
C ILE A 90 -6.06 15.89 9.91
N THR A 91 -5.12 16.15 9.02
CA THR A 91 -3.79 15.55 9.01
C THR A 91 -3.08 15.76 10.35
N ALA A 92 -3.10 16.99 10.85
CA ALA A 92 -2.53 17.33 12.16
C ALA A 92 -3.23 16.62 13.32
N ALA A 93 -4.56 16.43 13.25
CA ALA A 93 -5.30 15.74 14.29
C ALA A 93 -4.83 14.30 14.46
N TYR A 94 -4.57 13.60 13.36
CA TYR A 94 -4.04 12.21 13.39
C TYR A 94 -2.56 12.17 13.78
N LEU A 95 -1.72 13.00 13.20
CA LEU A 95 -0.28 13.02 13.47
C LEU A 95 0.07 13.44 14.92
N SER A 96 -0.74 14.29 15.51
CA SER A 96 -0.60 14.70 16.92
C SER A 96 -1.24 13.74 17.92
N GLY A 97 -1.96 12.72 17.46
CA GLY A 97 -2.69 11.80 18.31
C GLY A 97 -4.01 12.36 18.88
N ARG A 98 -4.44 13.56 18.49
CA ARG A 98 -5.78 14.11 18.87
C ARG A 98 -6.90 13.28 18.28
N SER A 99 -6.68 12.66 17.14
CA SER A 99 -7.56 11.67 16.52
C SER A 99 -6.80 10.39 16.27
N SER A 100 -7.49 9.25 16.32
CA SER A 100 -6.91 7.95 16.00
C SER A 100 -7.98 7.02 15.45
N ILE A 101 -7.55 6.10 14.58
CA ILE A 101 -8.41 4.99 14.15
C ILE A 101 -8.32 3.91 15.24
N PRO A 102 -9.43 3.57 15.91
CA PRO A 102 -9.39 2.59 16.99
C PRO A 102 -9.04 1.20 16.43
N ILE A 103 -8.07 0.57 17.09
CA ILE A 103 -7.77 -0.85 16.82
C ILE A 103 -8.87 -1.69 17.47
N PRO A 104 -9.56 -2.58 16.74
CA PRO A 104 -10.56 -3.45 17.31
C PRO A 104 -9.97 -4.28 18.46
N LYS A 105 -10.67 -4.25 19.61
CA LYS A 105 -10.25 -5.06 20.78
C LYS A 105 -10.57 -6.53 20.56
N ASP A 106 -11.73 -6.79 19.95
CA ASP A 106 -12.17 -8.15 19.65
C ASP A 106 -11.78 -8.50 18.22
N ARG A 107 -11.13 -9.64 18.07
CA ARG A 107 -10.75 -10.22 16.78
C ARG A 107 -11.63 -11.41 16.51
N ILE A 108 -11.93 -11.68 15.25
CA ILE A 108 -12.58 -12.93 14.85
C ILE A 108 -11.57 -14.05 15.04
N ASP A 109 -11.91 -15.05 15.85
CA ASP A 109 -11.13 -16.26 15.97
C ASP A 109 -11.25 -17.09 14.67
N PRO A 110 -10.12 -17.41 14.02
CA PRO A 110 -10.15 -18.18 12.79
C PRO A 110 -10.70 -19.58 13.01
N ASP A 111 -11.66 -19.97 12.17
CA ASP A 111 -12.14 -21.36 12.14
C ASP A 111 -11.18 -22.19 11.24
N GLU A 112 -10.34 -22.99 11.88
CA GLU A 112 -9.36 -23.82 11.16
C GLU A 112 -10.00 -24.93 10.31
N SER A 113 -11.27 -25.25 10.53
CA SER A 113 -12.00 -26.22 9.71
C SER A 113 -12.49 -25.62 8.39
N ARG A 114 -12.54 -24.28 8.29
CA ARG A 114 -12.97 -23.52 7.11
C ARG A 114 -11.80 -22.72 6.53
N CYS A 115 -10.94 -23.41 5.82
CA CYS A 115 -9.74 -22.79 5.25
C CYS A 115 -9.64 -23.07 3.77
N LEU A 116 -9.14 -22.09 3.05
CA LEU A 116 -8.58 -22.24 1.73
C LEU A 116 -7.11 -22.64 1.88
N THR A 117 -6.67 -23.68 1.19
CA THR A 117 -5.29 -24.15 1.27
C THR A 117 -4.67 -24.18 -0.11
N ILE A 118 -3.59 -23.46 -0.30
CA ILE A 118 -2.76 -23.53 -1.50
C ILE A 118 -1.65 -24.51 -1.22
N LEU A 119 -1.42 -25.46 -2.12
CA LEU A 119 -0.38 -26.47 -2.01
C LEU A 119 0.60 -26.33 -3.17
N GLY A 120 1.88 -26.41 -2.85
CA GLY A 120 2.96 -26.45 -3.81
C GLY A 120 3.08 -25.18 -4.66
N ALA A 121 2.87 -23.98 -4.14
CA ALA A 121 3.00 -22.74 -4.90
C ALA A 121 4.45 -22.48 -5.30
N ARG A 122 4.72 -22.34 -6.64
CA ARG A 122 6.07 -22.23 -7.22
C ARG A 122 6.25 -21.08 -8.19
N ARG A 123 5.29 -20.16 -8.25
CA ARG A 123 5.37 -19.00 -9.15
C ARG A 123 6.50 -18.04 -8.75
N ASN A 124 7.31 -17.61 -9.70
CA ASN A 124 8.43 -16.68 -9.53
C ASN A 124 9.41 -17.15 -8.42
N ASN A 125 9.48 -16.41 -7.31
CA ASN A 125 10.36 -16.70 -6.18
C ASN A 125 9.73 -17.58 -5.09
N LEU A 126 8.52 -18.09 -5.30
CA LEU A 126 7.88 -19.01 -4.36
C LEU A 126 8.59 -20.38 -4.40
N ARG A 127 8.83 -20.94 -3.21
CA ARG A 127 9.65 -22.15 -3.05
C ARG A 127 8.79 -23.29 -2.55
N ASP A 128 7.88 -23.76 -3.40
CA ASP A 128 7.01 -24.91 -3.09
C ASP A 128 6.23 -24.70 -1.79
N LEU A 129 5.52 -23.57 -1.72
CA LEU A 129 4.86 -23.13 -0.50
C LEU A 129 3.49 -23.76 -0.34
N ASP A 130 3.24 -24.28 0.87
CA ASP A 130 1.89 -24.60 1.34
C ASP A 130 1.40 -23.48 2.24
N VAL A 131 0.22 -22.94 1.93
CA VAL A 131 -0.35 -21.81 2.68
C VAL A 131 -1.80 -22.09 3.00
N LYS A 132 -2.13 -22.05 4.29
CA LYS A 132 -3.49 -22.20 4.82
C LYS A 132 -4.05 -20.81 5.13
N ILE A 133 -5.20 -20.49 4.58
CA ILE A 133 -5.88 -19.19 4.69
C ILE A 133 -7.26 -19.42 5.31
N PRO A 134 -7.49 -19.07 6.58
CA PRO A 134 -8.79 -19.24 7.22
C PRO A 134 -9.83 -18.33 6.56
N LEU A 135 -11.04 -18.82 6.38
CA LEU A 135 -12.14 -18.06 5.79
C LEU A 135 -12.99 -17.36 6.86
N GLY A 136 -13.73 -16.33 6.44
CA GLY A 136 -14.64 -15.60 7.32
C GLY A 136 -13.96 -14.55 8.22
N CYS A 137 -12.66 -14.27 8.01
CA CYS A 137 -11.92 -13.24 8.72
C CYS A 137 -11.13 -12.35 7.75
N MET A 138 -10.65 -11.22 8.21
CA MET A 138 -9.76 -10.35 7.46
C MET A 138 -8.33 -10.88 7.50
N ILE A 139 -7.75 -11.13 6.34
CA ILE A 139 -6.38 -11.65 6.21
C ILE A 139 -5.51 -10.59 5.56
N ALA A 140 -4.38 -10.28 6.20
CA ALA A 140 -3.36 -9.39 5.66
C ALA A 140 -2.15 -10.21 5.20
N VAL A 141 -1.78 -10.07 3.92
CA VAL A 141 -0.55 -10.64 3.37
C VAL A 141 0.50 -9.54 3.31
N THR A 142 1.54 -9.65 4.12
CA THR A 142 2.56 -8.63 4.29
C THR A 142 3.98 -9.15 4.01
N GLY A 143 4.94 -8.25 3.87
CA GLY A 143 6.35 -8.54 3.62
C GLY A 143 6.99 -7.49 2.72
N VAL A 144 8.32 -7.48 2.66
CA VAL A 144 9.10 -6.53 1.84
C VAL A 144 8.74 -6.61 0.36
N SER A 145 9.07 -5.55 -0.41
CA SER A 145 8.88 -5.57 -1.86
C SER A 145 9.66 -6.73 -2.48
N GLY A 146 9.06 -7.43 -3.45
CA GLY A 146 9.65 -8.61 -4.07
C GLY A 146 9.63 -9.89 -3.21
N SER A 147 8.98 -9.92 -2.03
CA SER A 147 8.90 -11.12 -1.18
C SER A 147 8.03 -12.25 -1.73
N GLY A 148 7.25 -12.01 -2.79
CA GLY A 148 6.38 -13.00 -3.41
C GLY A 148 4.89 -12.85 -3.10
N LYS A 149 4.47 -11.78 -2.41
CA LYS A 149 3.04 -11.53 -2.07
C LYS A 149 2.14 -11.56 -3.31
N SER A 150 2.49 -10.79 -4.33
CA SER A 150 1.74 -10.73 -5.59
C SER A 150 1.79 -12.07 -6.33
N SER A 151 2.95 -12.75 -6.31
CA SER A 151 3.09 -14.07 -6.92
C SER A 151 2.16 -15.11 -6.28
N LEU A 152 2.00 -15.05 -4.94
CA LEU A 152 1.11 -15.95 -4.21
C LEU A 152 -0.37 -15.60 -4.43
N ILE A 153 -0.74 -14.33 -4.23
CA ILE A 153 -2.15 -13.92 -4.21
C ILE A 153 -2.65 -13.57 -5.61
N THR A 154 -2.03 -12.57 -6.26
CA THR A 154 -2.55 -12.00 -7.51
C THR A 154 -2.24 -12.88 -8.72
N GLU A 155 -1.09 -13.57 -8.74
CA GLU A 155 -0.67 -14.36 -9.88
C GLU A 155 -0.97 -15.87 -9.73
N THR A 156 -1.25 -16.37 -8.51
CA THR A 156 -1.55 -17.79 -8.28
C THR A 156 -2.97 -17.98 -7.75
N LEU A 157 -3.27 -17.49 -6.55
CA LEU A 157 -4.55 -17.75 -5.89
C LEU A 157 -5.73 -17.14 -6.63
N ALA A 158 -5.72 -15.85 -6.90
CA ALA A 158 -6.83 -15.15 -7.51
C ALA A 158 -7.19 -15.71 -8.91
N PRO A 159 -6.23 -15.94 -9.84
CA PRO A 159 -6.53 -16.54 -11.13
C PRO A 159 -7.05 -17.97 -11.01
N ALA A 160 -6.57 -18.76 -10.05
CA ALA A 160 -7.05 -20.12 -9.84
C ALA A 160 -8.51 -20.13 -9.37
N LEU A 161 -8.85 -19.27 -8.40
CA LEU A 161 -10.22 -19.14 -7.91
C LEU A 161 -11.18 -18.58 -8.98
N LEU A 162 -10.75 -17.58 -9.76
CA LEU A 162 -11.54 -17.05 -10.87
C LEU A 162 -11.82 -18.13 -11.92
N ARG A 163 -10.85 -18.96 -12.23
CA ARG A 163 -11.01 -20.08 -13.15
C ARG A 163 -11.97 -21.13 -12.60
N GLU A 164 -11.79 -21.54 -11.34
CA GLU A 164 -12.57 -22.61 -10.71
C GLU A 164 -14.01 -22.20 -10.45
N LEU A 165 -14.23 -21.00 -9.89
CA LEU A 165 -15.55 -20.55 -9.45
C LEU A 165 -16.35 -19.82 -10.54
N HIS A 166 -15.67 -19.17 -11.48
CA HIS A 166 -16.31 -18.35 -12.50
C HIS A 166 -16.07 -18.84 -13.94
N GLY A 167 -15.27 -19.89 -14.13
CA GLY A 167 -14.92 -20.38 -15.47
C GLY A 167 -14.09 -19.38 -16.28
N ALA A 168 -13.38 -18.45 -15.61
CA ALA A 168 -12.60 -17.43 -16.30
C ALA A 168 -11.40 -18.07 -17.02
N ASP A 169 -11.08 -17.55 -18.22
CA ASP A 169 -9.91 -17.98 -18.99
C ASP A 169 -8.63 -17.30 -18.44
N THR A 170 -8.24 -17.72 -17.22
CA THR A 170 -7.06 -17.24 -16.52
C THR A 170 -6.05 -18.37 -16.35
N ILE A 171 -4.76 -18.01 -16.40
CA ILE A 171 -3.66 -18.99 -16.19
C ILE A 171 -3.05 -18.71 -14.82
N PRO A 172 -3.36 -19.51 -13.79
CA PRO A 172 -2.78 -19.36 -12.47
C PRO A 172 -1.28 -19.70 -12.48
N GLY A 173 -0.55 -19.10 -11.54
CA GLY A 173 0.83 -19.46 -11.27
C GLY A 173 0.97 -20.94 -10.93
N SER A 174 2.16 -21.50 -11.15
CA SER A 174 2.43 -22.92 -10.90
C SER A 174 2.19 -23.28 -9.43
N HIS A 175 1.31 -24.25 -9.20
CA HIS A 175 0.96 -24.83 -7.89
C HIS A 175 0.43 -26.25 -8.11
N ASP A 176 0.33 -27.05 -7.05
CA ASP A 176 -0.20 -28.41 -7.18
C ASP A 176 -1.72 -28.42 -7.18
N ARG A 177 -2.34 -27.82 -6.15
CA ARG A 177 -3.79 -27.70 -6.02
C ARG A 177 -4.21 -26.62 -5.02
N ILE A 178 -5.48 -26.27 -5.04
CA ILE A 178 -6.13 -25.43 -4.04
C ILE A 178 -7.30 -26.21 -3.46
N ASP A 179 -7.31 -26.38 -2.13
CA ASP A 179 -8.37 -27.08 -1.42
C ASP A 179 -9.24 -26.07 -0.66
N GLY A 180 -10.51 -26.38 -0.42
CA GLY A 180 -11.44 -25.58 0.37
C GLY A 180 -12.15 -24.47 -0.39
N THR A 181 -12.28 -24.60 -1.69
CA THR A 181 -12.97 -23.65 -2.57
C THR A 181 -14.50 -23.70 -2.46
N GLU A 182 -15.07 -24.85 -2.09
CA GLU A 182 -16.51 -25.09 -2.07
C GLU A 182 -17.37 -24.11 -1.23
N PRO A 183 -16.88 -23.55 -0.09
CA PRO A 183 -17.64 -22.59 0.68
C PRO A 183 -17.77 -21.21 0.02
N ASN A 184 -16.95 -20.93 -0.99
CA ASN A 184 -16.84 -19.61 -1.62
C ASN A 184 -17.59 -19.60 -2.95
N GLY A 185 -18.82 -19.12 -2.94
CA GLY A 185 -19.62 -19.02 -4.18
C GLY A 185 -19.13 -17.97 -5.17
N GLN A 186 -18.36 -16.97 -4.74
CA GLN A 186 -17.91 -15.85 -5.58
C GLN A 186 -16.54 -15.33 -5.12
N VAL A 187 -15.73 -14.88 -6.08
CA VAL A 187 -14.46 -14.18 -5.86
C VAL A 187 -14.50 -12.85 -6.59
N ILE A 188 -14.19 -11.78 -5.88
CA ILE A 188 -14.04 -10.44 -6.45
C ILE A 188 -12.58 -10.02 -6.24
N VAL A 189 -11.89 -9.66 -7.31
CA VAL A 189 -10.54 -9.12 -7.28
C VAL A 189 -10.64 -7.62 -7.54
N ILE A 190 -10.14 -6.82 -6.60
CA ILE A 190 -10.09 -5.36 -6.71
C ILE A 190 -8.62 -4.96 -6.67
N ASP A 191 -8.14 -4.36 -7.75
CA ASP A 191 -6.79 -3.81 -7.84
C ASP A 191 -6.87 -2.28 -7.77
N LEU A 192 -5.97 -1.67 -7.00
CA LEU A 192 -5.89 -0.21 -6.87
C LEU A 192 -5.66 0.49 -8.23
N PHE A 193 -4.96 -0.16 -9.16
CA PHE A 193 -4.80 0.37 -10.52
C PHE A 193 -6.11 0.50 -11.32
N LEU A 194 -7.17 -0.21 -10.92
CA LEU A 194 -8.50 -0.14 -11.56
C LEU A 194 -9.41 0.92 -10.93
N ILE A 195 -9.05 1.51 -9.80
CA ILE A 195 -9.88 2.49 -9.07
C ILE A 195 -9.61 3.92 -9.58
N HIS A 196 -8.50 4.15 -10.29
CA HIS A 196 -8.11 5.44 -10.85
C HIS A 196 -8.55 5.65 -12.32
N LEU A 197 -9.50 4.86 -12.82
CA LEU A 197 -10.20 5.06 -14.08
C LEU A 197 -11.64 5.47 -13.80
#